data_d9e638d20f4e3f8c698f7255b8f739e2
#
_entry.id   d9e638d20f4e3f8c698f7255b8f739e2
#
_cell.length_a   1.000
_cell.length_b   1.000
_cell.length_c   1.000
_cell.angle_alpha   90.00
_cell.angle_beta   90.00
_cell.angle_gamma   90.00
#
_symmetry.space_group_name_H-M   'P 1'
#
loop_
_entity.id
_entity.type
_entity.pdbx_description
1 polymer ?
#
loop_
_entity_poly.entity_id
_entity_poly.type
_entity_poly.pdbx_seq_one_letter_code
_entity_poly.pdbx_strand_id
1 'polypeptide(L)'
;MSNANKHNFQAEIQHLLDIVIHSLYTDKEIFARELVSNAADACEKLRFSQTCGEPVFQEEIPLTISIKSDEKEAELTITDTGIGMTQEDLIRNLGTIAHSGTKSFLETLKKEGQKFDSKLIGQFGVGFYSSFMVADKVTVFTRSFRPEEQGWQWTSTGAGGYEIEQAPDLPRGTRIVLHIKEDCRQFLKEYELDRIVKRYSNFVGFPIDLNGKQLNTVQAIWTRNKSEVKE
;
A
#
# COMPACT_ATOMS: atom_id res chain seq x y z
N MET A 1 15.07 2.82 -49.87
CA MET A 1 14.29 3.02 -48.64
C MET A 1 14.61 1.87 -47.68
N SER A 2 15.32 2.12 -46.60
CA SER A 2 15.73 1.09 -45.64
C SER A 2 14.50 0.69 -44.81
N ASN A 3 14.05 -0.57 -44.91
CA ASN A 3 13.06 -1.15 -44.02
C ASN A 3 13.75 -1.41 -42.68
N ALA A 4 13.66 -0.45 -41.77
CA ALA A 4 14.07 -0.66 -40.38
C ALA A 4 13.07 -1.56 -39.71
N ASN A 5 13.44 -2.81 -39.39
CA ASN A 5 12.64 -3.70 -38.57
C ASN A 5 12.66 -3.21 -37.13
N LYS A 6 11.47 -2.87 -36.60
CA LYS A 6 11.32 -2.47 -35.22
C LYS A 6 11.31 -3.73 -34.34
N HIS A 7 12.29 -3.85 -33.45
CA HIS A 7 12.36 -4.89 -32.41
C HIS A 7 11.88 -4.31 -31.07
N ASN A 8 11.09 -5.05 -30.34
CA ASN A 8 10.70 -4.71 -28.98
C ASN A 8 11.71 -5.28 -27.98
N PHE A 9 12.02 -4.51 -26.92
CA PHE A 9 12.82 -5.02 -25.82
C PHE A 9 12.04 -6.14 -25.11
N GLN A 10 12.72 -7.24 -24.79
CA GLN A 10 12.23 -8.30 -23.94
C GLN A 10 12.81 -8.08 -22.53
N ALA A 11 11.99 -8.17 -21.50
CA ALA A 11 12.40 -8.03 -20.12
C ALA A 11 12.26 -9.37 -19.40
N GLU A 12 13.32 -9.84 -18.74
CA GLU A 12 13.24 -10.90 -17.74
C GLU A 12 12.69 -10.30 -16.44
N ILE A 13 11.43 -10.57 -16.17
CA ILE A 13 10.69 -10.01 -15.03
C ILE A 13 11.40 -10.31 -13.71
N GLN A 14 11.97 -11.50 -13.57
CA GLN A 14 12.71 -11.92 -12.38
C GLN A 14 13.96 -11.08 -12.14
N HIS A 15 14.70 -10.79 -13.21
CA HIS A 15 15.89 -9.93 -13.13
C HIS A 15 15.54 -8.47 -12.82
N LEU A 16 14.40 -7.97 -13.31
CA LEU A 16 13.89 -6.65 -12.94
C LEU A 16 13.50 -6.57 -11.46
N LEU A 17 12.84 -7.61 -10.93
CA LEU A 17 12.53 -7.70 -9.50
C LEU A 17 13.80 -7.70 -8.66
N ASP A 18 14.81 -8.48 -9.04
CA ASP A 18 16.11 -8.51 -8.35
C ASP A 18 16.79 -7.13 -8.35
N ILE A 19 16.73 -6.41 -9.45
CA ILE A 19 17.25 -5.04 -9.52
C ILE A 19 16.48 -4.10 -8.59
N VAL A 20 15.16 -4.16 -8.57
CA VAL A 20 14.30 -3.36 -7.69
C VAL A 20 14.60 -3.68 -6.23
N ILE A 21 14.68 -4.96 -5.90
CA ILE A 21 14.86 -5.43 -4.51
C ILE A 21 16.28 -5.13 -4.00
N HIS A 22 17.32 -5.29 -4.84
CA HIS A 22 18.70 -5.27 -4.39
C HIS A 22 19.53 -4.05 -4.85
N SER A 23 19.06 -3.27 -5.83
CA SER A 23 19.85 -2.19 -6.42
C SER A 23 19.22 -0.80 -6.32
N LEU A 24 17.90 -0.66 -6.33
CA LEU A 24 17.22 0.64 -6.25
C LEU A 24 17.19 1.21 -4.84
N TYR A 25 17.20 0.38 -3.82
CA TYR A 25 17.08 0.80 -2.44
C TYR A 25 18.31 0.32 -1.64
N THR A 26 19.12 1.27 -1.21
CA THR A 26 20.27 1.02 -0.32
C THR A 26 19.85 0.82 1.15
N ASP A 27 18.70 1.36 1.53
CA ASP A 27 18.19 1.33 2.91
C ASP A 27 16.96 0.45 2.99
N LYS A 28 17.04 -0.64 3.74
CA LYS A 28 15.93 -1.57 3.93
C LYS A 28 14.71 -0.93 4.62
N GLU A 29 14.88 0.14 5.40
CA GLU A 29 13.77 0.87 6.08
C GLU A 29 12.71 1.39 5.09
N ILE A 30 13.09 1.57 3.84
CA ILE A 30 12.22 2.08 2.78
C ILE A 30 10.95 1.24 2.59
N PHE A 31 11.00 -0.08 2.88
CA PHE A 31 9.82 -0.93 2.77
C PHE A 31 8.65 -0.40 3.61
N ALA A 32 8.91 0.01 4.85
CA ALA A 32 7.86 0.50 5.74
C ALA A 32 7.31 1.85 5.25
N ARG A 33 8.16 2.74 4.76
CA ARG A 33 7.74 4.00 4.14
C ARG A 33 6.81 3.75 2.95
N GLU A 34 7.20 2.88 2.04
CA GLU A 34 6.42 2.59 0.83
C GLU A 34 5.07 1.95 1.16
N LEU A 35 5.04 0.97 2.08
CA LEU A 35 3.79 0.31 2.45
C LEU A 35 2.84 1.25 3.20
N VAL A 36 3.33 2.08 4.12
CA VAL A 36 2.51 3.09 4.81
C VAL A 36 2.01 4.16 3.83
N SER A 37 2.84 4.58 2.86
CA SER A 37 2.42 5.53 1.82
C SER A 37 1.33 4.93 0.93
N ASN A 38 1.44 3.66 0.54
CA ASN A 38 0.41 2.97 -0.23
C ASN A 38 -0.90 2.84 0.57
N ALA A 39 -0.82 2.55 1.87
CA ALA A 39 -1.97 2.51 2.77
C ALA A 39 -2.66 3.88 2.88
N ALA A 40 -1.87 4.96 3.00
CA ALA A 40 -2.38 6.32 3.02
C ALA A 40 -3.06 6.70 1.69
N ASP A 41 -2.45 6.34 0.56
CA ASP A 41 -3.05 6.55 -0.76
C ASP A 41 -4.37 5.79 -0.93
N ALA A 42 -4.46 4.56 -0.39
CA ALA A 42 -5.69 3.77 -0.40
C ALA A 42 -6.82 4.43 0.42
N CYS A 43 -6.49 4.96 1.60
CA CYS A 43 -7.43 5.73 2.42
C CYS A 43 -7.88 7.02 1.71
N GLU A 44 -6.95 7.73 1.08
CA GLU A 44 -7.26 8.99 0.36
C GLU A 44 -8.18 8.75 -0.85
N LYS A 45 -7.95 7.68 -1.61
CA LYS A 45 -8.81 7.27 -2.72
C LYS A 45 -10.23 6.96 -2.25
N LEU A 46 -10.37 6.23 -1.14
CA LEU A 46 -11.69 5.93 -0.58
C LEU A 46 -12.40 7.20 -0.09
N ARG A 47 -11.69 8.09 0.61
CA ARG A 47 -12.23 9.37 1.04
C ARG A 47 -12.77 10.18 -0.15
N PHE A 48 -12.07 10.13 -1.27
CA PHE A 48 -12.53 10.78 -2.49
C PHE A 48 -13.81 10.13 -3.04
N SER A 49 -13.87 8.78 -3.16
CA SER A 49 -15.07 8.05 -3.60
C SER A 49 -16.28 8.35 -2.70
N GLN A 50 -16.09 8.43 -1.38
CA GLN A 50 -17.13 8.84 -0.43
C GLN A 50 -17.62 10.28 -0.71
N THR A 51 -16.71 11.19 -1.02
CA THR A 51 -17.05 12.57 -1.37
C THR A 51 -17.88 12.66 -2.67
N CYS A 52 -17.64 11.73 -3.60
CA CYS A 52 -18.41 11.58 -4.83
C CYS A 52 -19.76 10.89 -4.63
N GLY A 53 -20.05 10.41 -3.43
CA GLY A 53 -21.32 9.72 -3.11
C GLY A 53 -21.40 8.30 -3.65
N GLU A 54 -20.26 7.65 -3.92
CA GLU A 54 -20.25 6.25 -4.31
C GLU A 54 -20.66 5.35 -3.12
N PRO A 55 -21.43 4.27 -3.35
CA PRO A 55 -21.79 3.33 -2.29
C PRO A 55 -20.53 2.60 -1.78
N VAL A 56 -20.38 2.57 -0.46
CA VAL A 56 -19.19 2.01 0.20
C VAL A 56 -19.59 0.86 1.13
N PHE A 57 -18.99 -0.31 0.92
CA PHE A 57 -19.12 -1.45 1.83
C PHE A 57 -18.46 -1.11 3.18
N GLN A 58 -19.21 -1.32 4.28
CA GLN A 58 -18.77 -0.99 5.65
C GLN A 58 -18.34 0.50 5.76
N GLU A 59 -19.19 1.41 5.32
CA GLU A 59 -18.91 2.85 5.31
C GLU A 59 -18.60 3.42 6.70
N GLU A 60 -19.16 2.78 7.75
CA GLU A 60 -18.98 3.14 9.16
C GLU A 60 -17.56 2.91 9.69
N ILE A 61 -16.74 2.09 9.01
CA ILE A 61 -15.35 1.83 9.43
C ILE A 61 -14.50 3.07 9.17
N PRO A 62 -13.85 3.65 10.21
CA PRO A 62 -13.02 4.82 10.04
C PRO A 62 -11.77 4.54 9.19
N LEU A 63 -11.26 5.55 8.50
CA LEU A 63 -10.03 5.47 7.72
C LEU A 63 -8.81 5.48 8.64
N THR A 64 -8.12 4.36 8.72
CA THR A 64 -6.97 4.15 9.62
C THR A 64 -5.92 3.28 8.97
N ILE A 65 -4.69 3.39 9.48
CA ILE A 65 -3.57 2.50 9.16
C ILE A 65 -3.12 1.85 10.46
N SER A 66 -2.96 0.54 10.48
CA SER A 66 -2.49 -0.18 11.65
C SER A 66 -1.28 -1.04 11.31
N ILE A 67 -0.29 -1.03 12.19
CA ILE A 67 0.94 -1.82 12.10
C ILE A 67 0.98 -2.73 13.31
N LYS A 68 1.15 -4.03 13.09
CA LYS A 68 1.32 -5.02 14.15
C LYS A 68 2.57 -5.83 13.90
N SER A 69 3.40 -5.99 14.91
CA SER A 69 4.59 -6.85 14.86
C SER A 69 4.42 -8.02 15.81
N ASP A 70 4.76 -9.21 15.34
CA ASP A 70 4.86 -10.42 16.15
C ASP A 70 6.26 -10.99 16.03
N GLU A 71 7.06 -10.84 17.09
CA GLU A 71 8.44 -11.32 17.13
C GLU A 71 8.53 -12.85 17.18
N LYS A 72 7.49 -13.53 17.71
CA LYS A 72 7.49 -15.01 17.84
C LYS A 72 7.23 -15.65 16.49
N GLU A 73 6.22 -15.15 15.79
CA GLU A 73 5.87 -15.67 14.46
C GLU A 73 6.73 -15.06 13.35
N ALA A 74 7.60 -14.10 13.68
CA ALA A 74 8.39 -13.32 12.72
C ALA A 74 7.54 -12.60 11.68
N GLU A 75 6.39 -12.09 12.10
CA GLU A 75 5.44 -11.43 11.21
C GLU A 75 5.32 -9.93 11.48
N LEU A 76 5.29 -9.16 10.40
CA LEU A 76 4.90 -7.76 10.42
C LEU A 76 3.65 -7.59 9.55
N THR A 77 2.59 -7.08 10.13
CA THR A 77 1.32 -6.83 9.44
C THR A 77 1.07 -5.34 9.32
N ILE A 78 0.77 -4.86 8.11
CA ILE A 78 0.33 -3.50 7.84
C ILE A 78 -1.08 -3.58 7.25
N THR A 79 -2.03 -2.89 7.87
CA THR A 79 -3.44 -2.90 7.46
C THR A 79 -3.93 -1.47 7.24
N ASP A 80 -4.61 -1.23 6.13
CA ASP A 80 -5.41 -0.04 5.90
C ASP A 80 -6.89 -0.39 5.78
N THR A 81 -7.75 0.58 6.05
CA THR A 81 -9.19 0.50 5.86
C THR A 81 -9.63 1.30 4.62
N GLY A 82 -8.73 1.43 3.64
CA GLY A 82 -8.90 2.21 2.43
C GLY A 82 -9.78 1.56 1.37
N ILE A 83 -9.52 1.92 0.13
CA ILE A 83 -10.34 1.54 -1.04
C ILE A 83 -10.31 0.02 -1.35
N GLY A 84 -9.27 -0.70 -0.89
CA GLY A 84 -9.06 -2.10 -1.21
C GLY A 84 -8.82 -2.37 -2.70
N MET A 85 -8.84 -3.65 -3.06
CA MET A 85 -8.59 -4.09 -4.44
C MET A 85 -9.56 -5.20 -4.85
N THR A 86 -9.99 -5.19 -6.11
CA THR A 86 -10.62 -6.32 -6.79
C THR A 86 -9.56 -7.33 -7.23
N GLN A 87 -9.98 -8.50 -7.76
CA GLN A 87 -9.05 -9.46 -8.35
C GLN A 87 -8.26 -8.86 -9.51
N GLU A 88 -8.94 -8.10 -10.38
CA GLU A 88 -8.29 -7.43 -11.51
C GLU A 88 -7.28 -6.38 -11.06
N ASP A 89 -7.62 -5.65 -9.98
CA ASP A 89 -6.68 -4.69 -9.38
C ASP A 89 -5.44 -5.38 -8.82
N LEU A 90 -5.58 -6.55 -8.16
CA LEU A 90 -4.45 -7.35 -7.69
C LEU A 90 -3.54 -7.78 -8.84
N ILE A 91 -4.11 -8.35 -9.92
CA ILE A 91 -3.37 -8.76 -11.10
C ILE A 91 -2.65 -7.55 -11.73
N ARG A 92 -3.34 -6.43 -11.85
CA ARG A 92 -2.80 -5.22 -12.50
C ARG A 92 -1.76 -4.52 -11.66
N ASN A 93 -1.99 -4.35 -10.34
CA ASN A 93 -1.15 -3.53 -9.47
C ASN A 93 -0.01 -4.32 -8.81
N LEU A 94 -0.22 -5.61 -8.50
CA LEU A 94 0.78 -6.48 -7.86
C LEU A 94 1.33 -7.55 -8.81
N GLY A 95 0.67 -7.82 -9.92
CA GLY A 95 1.14 -8.75 -10.95
C GLY A 95 1.95 -8.09 -12.07
N THR A 96 2.00 -6.74 -12.12
CA THR A 96 2.71 -5.99 -13.17
C THR A 96 3.69 -5.02 -12.52
N ILE A 97 4.99 -5.24 -12.73
CA ILE A 97 6.04 -4.36 -12.21
C ILE A 97 5.94 -2.98 -12.87
N ALA A 98 6.17 -1.92 -12.10
CA ALA A 98 6.08 -0.52 -12.52
C ALA A 98 4.67 -0.09 -12.98
N HIS A 99 3.62 -0.81 -12.59
CA HIS A 99 2.24 -0.34 -12.74
C HIS A 99 1.77 0.32 -11.45
N SER A 100 1.33 1.58 -11.54
CA SER A 100 0.85 2.34 -10.37
C SER A 100 -0.66 2.53 -10.42
N GLY A 101 -1.39 1.90 -9.50
CA GLY A 101 -2.83 2.14 -9.31
C GLY A 101 -3.15 3.59 -8.92
N THR A 102 -2.21 4.29 -8.30
CA THR A 102 -2.33 5.73 -7.99
C THR A 102 -2.26 6.57 -9.27
N LYS A 103 -1.32 6.26 -10.17
CA LYS A 103 -1.21 6.96 -11.46
C LYS A 103 -2.46 6.73 -12.31
N SER A 104 -2.93 5.49 -12.42
CA SER A 104 -4.15 5.14 -13.17
C SER A 104 -5.38 5.86 -12.63
N PHE A 105 -5.52 5.95 -11.31
CA PHE A 105 -6.60 6.69 -10.65
C PHE A 105 -6.56 8.18 -11.02
N LEU A 106 -5.40 8.83 -10.93
CA LEU A 106 -5.24 10.24 -11.31
C LEU A 106 -5.53 10.51 -12.80
N GLU A 107 -5.15 9.58 -13.69
CA GLU A 107 -5.46 9.68 -15.11
C GLU A 107 -6.97 9.59 -15.39
N THR A 108 -7.68 8.72 -14.67
CA THR A 108 -9.15 8.60 -14.77
C THR A 108 -9.82 9.90 -14.34
N LEU A 109 -9.46 10.46 -13.19
CA LEU A 109 -10.02 11.73 -12.70
C LEU A 109 -9.79 12.89 -13.67
N LYS A 110 -8.60 12.97 -14.26
CA LYS A 110 -8.31 13.99 -15.29
C LYS A 110 -9.19 13.85 -16.53
N LYS A 111 -9.46 12.62 -16.97
CA LYS A 111 -10.35 12.35 -18.12
C LYS A 111 -11.80 12.75 -17.83
N GLU A 112 -12.23 12.57 -16.60
CA GLU A 112 -13.59 12.93 -16.14
C GLU A 112 -13.74 14.43 -15.79
N GLY A 113 -12.67 15.21 -15.94
CA GLY A 113 -12.68 16.65 -15.65
C GLY A 113 -12.77 16.99 -14.16
N GLN A 114 -12.55 16.01 -13.29
CA GLN A 114 -12.59 16.19 -11.85
C GLN A 114 -11.26 16.78 -11.35
N LYS A 115 -11.34 17.85 -10.55
CA LYS A 115 -10.18 18.44 -9.88
C LYS A 115 -9.96 17.68 -8.57
N PHE A 116 -8.84 17.00 -8.47
CA PHE A 116 -8.39 16.34 -7.27
C PHE A 116 -7.07 16.99 -6.81
N ASP A 117 -7.10 17.66 -5.68
CA ASP A 117 -5.90 18.21 -5.05
C ASP A 117 -5.19 17.06 -4.32
N SER A 118 -4.36 16.32 -5.07
CA SER A 118 -3.86 15.05 -4.60
C SER A 118 -2.57 15.18 -3.79
N LYS A 119 -2.62 14.67 -2.58
CA LYS A 119 -1.42 14.35 -1.77
C LYS A 119 -0.97 12.90 -1.98
N LEU A 120 -1.33 12.28 -3.11
CA LEU A 120 -0.99 10.89 -3.41
C LEU A 120 0.52 10.75 -3.68
N ILE A 121 1.14 9.75 -3.05
CA ILE A 121 2.61 9.59 -2.98
C ILE A 121 3.11 8.50 -3.93
N GLY A 122 2.40 7.37 -4.05
CA GLY A 122 2.84 6.18 -4.79
C GLY A 122 2.64 6.25 -6.29
N GLN A 123 3.57 6.88 -7.03
CA GLN A 123 3.43 7.10 -8.48
C GLN A 123 4.16 6.08 -9.37
N PHE A 124 5.14 5.34 -8.84
CA PHE A 124 6.06 4.54 -9.66
C PHE A 124 5.69 3.05 -9.78
N GLY A 125 4.82 2.51 -8.92
CA GLY A 125 4.39 1.12 -8.97
C GLY A 125 5.48 0.09 -8.64
N VAL A 126 6.54 0.49 -7.96
CA VAL A 126 7.65 -0.38 -7.54
C VAL A 126 7.78 -0.48 -6.01
N GLY A 127 7.18 0.44 -5.26
CA GLY A 127 7.33 0.54 -3.81
C GLY A 127 6.89 -0.71 -3.06
N PHE A 128 5.80 -1.37 -3.48
CA PHE A 128 5.33 -2.62 -2.87
C PHE A 128 6.40 -3.72 -2.86
N TYR A 129 7.19 -3.84 -3.93
CA TYR A 129 8.20 -4.90 -4.04
C TYR A 129 9.39 -4.72 -3.10
N SER A 130 9.56 -3.52 -2.49
CA SER A 130 10.55 -3.31 -1.44
C SER A 130 10.29 -4.19 -0.21
N SER A 131 9.07 -4.70 -0.03
CA SER A 131 8.72 -5.69 1.00
C SER A 131 9.59 -6.95 0.93
N PHE A 132 9.99 -7.40 -0.26
CA PHE A 132 10.85 -8.57 -0.45
C PHE A 132 12.33 -8.33 -0.06
N MET A 133 12.73 -7.10 0.21
CA MET A 133 14.04 -6.82 0.82
C MET A 133 14.13 -7.37 2.25
N VAL A 134 13.00 -7.39 2.97
CA VAL A 134 12.91 -7.74 4.39
C VAL A 134 12.10 -9.00 4.66
N ALA A 135 11.28 -9.45 3.71
CA ALA A 135 10.42 -10.62 3.84
C ALA A 135 10.77 -11.70 2.80
N ASP A 136 10.68 -12.95 3.19
CA ASP A 136 10.80 -14.12 2.31
C ASP A 136 9.46 -14.56 1.73
N LYS A 137 8.36 -14.13 2.36
CA LYS A 137 6.99 -14.34 1.88
C LYS A 137 6.12 -13.13 2.21
N VAL A 138 5.31 -12.73 1.26
CA VAL A 138 4.33 -11.65 1.41
C VAL A 138 2.94 -12.19 1.08
N THR A 139 1.98 -11.98 1.99
CA THR A 139 0.58 -12.30 1.78
C THR A 139 -0.25 -11.03 1.88
N VAL A 140 -1.09 -10.77 0.90
CA VAL A 140 -1.98 -9.60 0.84
C VAL A 140 -3.43 -10.08 0.89
N PHE A 141 -4.17 -9.69 1.90
CA PHE A 141 -5.61 -9.86 2.00
C PHE A 141 -6.27 -8.55 1.67
N THR A 142 -7.22 -8.54 0.75
CA THR A 142 -7.85 -7.29 0.33
C THR A 142 -9.30 -7.50 -0.09
N ARG A 143 -10.13 -6.49 0.16
CA ARG A 143 -11.49 -6.40 -0.33
C ARG A 143 -11.77 -4.98 -0.80
N SER A 144 -12.26 -4.85 -2.02
CA SER A 144 -12.70 -3.57 -2.58
C SER A 144 -13.80 -2.92 -1.75
N PHE A 145 -13.87 -1.59 -1.79
CA PHE A 145 -14.93 -0.81 -1.17
C PHE A 145 -16.31 -1.04 -1.80
N ARG A 146 -16.38 -1.61 -3.00
CA ARG A 146 -17.63 -1.85 -3.71
C ARG A 146 -18.41 -2.98 -3.03
N PRO A 147 -19.72 -2.78 -2.74
CA PRO A 147 -20.52 -3.76 -2.00
C PRO A 147 -20.62 -5.14 -2.68
N GLU A 148 -20.63 -5.17 -4.00
CA GLU A 148 -20.77 -6.39 -4.82
C GLU A 148 -19.48 -7.22 -4.90
N GLU A 149 -18.34 -6.65 -4.55
CA GLU A 149 -17.03 -7.31 -4.66
C GLU A 149 -16.75 -8.28 -3.50
N GLN A 150 -15.91 -9.25 -3.78
CA GLN A 150 -15.46 -10.25 -2.81
C GLN A 150 -14.07 -9.93 -2.27
N GLY A 151 -13.71 -10.63 -1.19
CA GLY A 151 -12.35 -10.60 -0.66
C GLY A 151 -11.42 -11.56 -1.40
N TRP A 152 -10.14 -11.19 -1.47
CA TRP A 152 -9.09 -11.90 -2.17
C TRP A 152 -7.83 -11.99 -1.32
N GLN A 153 -7.11 -13.10 -1.50
CA GLN A 153 -5.76 -13.30 -0.97
C GLN A 153 -4.79 -13.42 -2.14
N TRP A 154 -3.69 -12.67 -2.08
CA TRP A 154 -2.56 -12.76 -2.99
C TRP A 154 -1.33 -13.18 -2.18
N THR A 155 -0.53 -14.11 -2.71
CA THR A 155 0.67 -14.60 -2.02
C THR A 155 1.83 -14.74 -2.99
N SER A 156 3.02 -14.33 -2.58
CA SER A 156 4.27 -14.51 -3.33
C SER A 156 5.48 -14.60 -2.39
N THR A 157 6.52 -15.27 -2.88
CA THR A 157 7.87 -15.29 -2.27
C THR A 157 8.83 -14.33 -2.98
N GLY A 158 8.35 -13.56 -3.97
CA GLY A 158 9.21 -12.69 -4.79
C GLY A 158 10.00 -13.43 -5.86
N ALA A 159 9.95 -14.76 -5.88
CA ALA A 159 10.64 -15.60 -6.86
C ALA A 159 9.60 -16.44 -7.64
N GLY A 160 9.53 -16.23 -8.95
CA GLY A 160 8.81 -17.15 -9.84
C GLY A 160 7.30 -16.93 -10.02
N GLY A 161 6.66 -16.00 -9.31
CA GLY A 161 5.24 -15.71 -9.51
C GLY A 161 4.47 -15.42 -8.23
N TYR A 162 3.14 -15.47 -8.36
CA TYR A 162 2.19 -15.24 -7.26
C TYR A 162 0.96 -16.12 -7.44
N GLU A 163 0.24 -16.30 -6.35
CA GLU A 163 -1.05 -17.02 -6.31
C GLU A 163 -2.14 -16.07 -5.87
N ILE A 164 -3.36 -16.23 -6.42
CA ILE A 164 -4.56 -15.50 -5.99
C ILE A 164 -5.65 -16.49 -5.65
N GLU A 165 -6.23 -16.33 -4.47
CA GLU A 165 -7.32 -17.15 -3.97
C GLU A 165 -8.47 -16.27 -3.46
N GLN A 166 -9.70 -16.79 -3.49
CA GLN A 166 -10.82 -16.13 -2.83
C GLN A 166 -10.64 -16.20 -1.31
N ALA A 167 -10.88 -15.10 -0.63
CA ALA A 167 -10.87 -15.00 0.81
C ALA A 167 -12.18 -14.32 1.26
N PRO A 168 -13.26 -15.11 1.45
CA PRO A 168 -14.54 -14.57 1.89
C PRO A 168 -14.41 -13.93 3.29
N ASP A 169 -15.37 -13.10 3.66
CA ASP A 169 -15.49 -12.48 4.99
C ASP A 169 -14.37 -11.50 5.38
N LEU A 170 -13.62 -10.98 4.40
CA LEU A 170 -12.69 -9.90 4.66
C LEU A 170 -13.41 -8.55 4.85
N PRO A 171 -12.96 -7.71 5.79
CA PRO A 171 -13.37 -6.33 5.84
C PRO A 171 -12.82 -5.55 4.63
N ARG A 172 -13.41 -4.38 4.37
CA ARG A 172 -12.91 -3.43 3.38
C ARG A 172 -11.48 -2.98 3.70
N GLY A 173 -10.66 -2.81 2.66
CA GLY A 173 -9.29 -2.34 2.76
C GLY A 173 -8.26 -3.40 2.39
N THR A 174 -7.03 -3.21 2.86
CA THR A 174 -5.92 -4.12 2.54
C THR A 174 -5.11 -4.44 3.79
N ARG A 175 -4.76 -5.72 3.97
CA ARG A 175 -3.87 -6.22 5.01
C ARG A 175 -2.71 -6.94 4.36
N ILE A 176 -1.50 -6.46 4.61
CA ILE A 176 -0.24 -7.03 4.11
C ILE A 176 0.46 -7.71 5.28
N VAL A 177 0.73 -9.00 5.15
CA VAL A 177 1.48 -9.80 6.12
C VAL A 177 2.84 -10.13 5.52
N LEU A 178 3.90 -9.73 6.20
CA LEU A 178 5.29 -9.94 5.85
C LEU A 178 5.90 -10.99 6.78
N HIS A 179 6.35 -12.13 6.25
CA HIS A 179 7.20 -13.07 6.98
C HIS A 179 8.64 -12.57 6.93
N ILE A 180 9.09 -12.00 8.04
CA ILE A 180 10.36 -11.27 8.12
C ILE A 180 11.55 -12.22 8.14
N LYS A 181 12.50 -11.99 7.23
CA LYS A 181 13.76 -12.71 7.13
C LYS A 181 14.55 -12.67 8.45
N GLU A 182 15.35 -13.70 8.72
CA GLU A 182 16.14 -13.80 9.95
C GLU A 182 17.11 -12.61 10.14
N ASP A 183 17.76 -12.17 9.06
CA ASP A 183 18.67 -11.02 9.04
C ASP A 183 17.98 -9.64 9.13
N CYS A 184 16.63 -9.64 9.16
CA CYS A 184 15.79 -8.44 9.21
C CYS A 184 14.92 -8.34 10.46
N ARG A 185 15.13 -9.21 11.46
CA ARG A 185 14.35 -9.28 12.70
C ARG A 185 14.29 -7.98 13.50
N GLN A 186 15.25 -7.06 13.31
CA GLN A 186 15.22 -5.74 13.93
C GLN A 186 13.94 -4.96 13.56
N PHE A 187 13.35 -5.18 12.38
CA PHE A 187 12.13 -4.52 11.94
C PHE A 187 10.84 -5.03 12.62
N LEU A 188 10.94 -6.03 13.50
CA LEU A 188 9.84 -6.46 14.37
C LEU A 188 9.84 -5.72 15.71
N LYS A 189 10.93 -5.02 16.04
CA LYS A 189 11.03 -4.27 17.30
C LYS A 189 10.18 -3.00 17.25
N GLU A 190 9.35 -2.81 18.27
CA GLU A 190 8.43 -1.66 18.34
C GLU A 190 9.18 -0.32 18.26
N TYR A 191 10.29 -0.19 18.96
CA TYR A 191 11.08 1.07 18.95
C TYR A 191 11.63 1.39 17.55
N GLU A 192 11.97 0.38 16.76
CA GLU A 192 12.50 0.57 15.41
C GLU A 192 11.40 0.98 14.44
N LEU A 193 10.25 0.33 14.53
CA LEU A 193 9.06 0.70 13.74
C LEU A 193 8.58 2.12 14.10
N ASP A 194 8.52 2.46 15.40
CA ASP A 194 8.18 3.83 15.87
C ASP A 194 9.12 4.87 15.25
N ARG A 195 10.43 4.62 15.29
CA ARG A 195 11.45 5.49 14.71
C ARG A 195 11.24 5.69 13.20
N ILE A 196 11.05 4.59 12.46
CA ILE A 196 10.87 4.60 11.00
C ILE A 196 9.58 5.34 10.63
N VAL A 197 8.45 5.00 11.26
CA VAL A 197 7.17 5.63 10.97
C VAL A 197 7.19 7.13 11.27
N LYS A 198 7.75 7.54 12.40
CA LYS A 198 7.90 8.96 12.74
C LYS A 198 8.79 9.71 11.75
N ARG A 199 9.87 9.08 11.29
CA ARG A 199 10.79 9.68 10.32
C ARG A 199 10.15 9.93 8.96
N TYR A 200 9.38 8.96 8.46
CA TYR A 200 8.91 8.98 7.07
C TYR A 200 7.43 9.28 6.90
N SER A 201 6.61 9.04 7.93
CA SER A 201 5.15 9.05 7.81
C SER A 201 4.45 9.96 8.81
N ASN A 202 5.18 10.83 9.51
CA ASN A 202 4.62 11.75 10.52
C ASN A 202 3.56 12.72 9.95
N PHE A 203 3.60 12.98 8.65
CA PHE A 203 2.68 13.89 7.95
C PHE A 203 1.53 13.18 7.21
N VAL A 204 1.40 11.86 7.39
CA VAL A 204 0.25 11.11 6.83
C VAL A 204 -1.03 11.61 7.47
N GLY A 205 -2.03 11.94 6.64
CA GLY A 205 -3.29 12.56 7.05
C GLY A 205 -4.29 11.60 7.73
N PHE A 206 -3.88 10.36 8.02
CA PHE A 206 -4.71 9.32 8.66
C PHE A 206 -4.04 8.83 9.94
N PRO A 207 -4.83 8.39 10.96
CA PRO A 207 -4.26 7.78 12.16
C PRO A 207 -3.41 6.56 11.81
N ILE A 208 -2.18 6.50 12.35
CA ILE A 208 -1.31 5.34 12.27
C ILE A 208 -1.17 4.76 13.67
N ASP A 209 -1.59 3.51 13.82
CA ASP A 209 -1.49 2.73 15.07
C ASP A 209 -0.34 1.72 14.97
N LEU A 210 0.47 1.61 15.99
CA LEU A 210 1.47 0.56 16.16
C LEU A 210 1.17 -0.23 17.42
N ASN A 211 0.82 -1.51 17.30
CA ASN A 211 0.51 -2.43 18.39
C ASN A 211 -0.53 -1.87 19.37
N GLY A 212 -1.54 -1.13 18.89
CA GLY A 212 -2.60 -0.52 19.71
C GLY A 212 -2.26 0.88 20.24
N LYS A 213 -1.12 1.45 19.84
CA LYS A 213 -0.70 2.81 20.23
C LYS A 213 -0.63 3.71 19.00
N GLN A 214 -1.40 4.79 19.01
CA GLN A 214 -1.33 5.79 17.93
C GLN A 214 0.03 6.50 17.92
N LEU A 215 0.70 6.50 16.77
CA LEU A 215 2.03 7.10 16.60
C LEU A 215 1.99 8.54 16.14
N ASN A 216 1.16 8.84 15.15
CA ASN A 216 1.08 10.18 14.60
C ASN A 216 0.03 11.01 15.33
N THR A 217 0.37 12.25 15.61
CA THR A 217 -0.51 13.24 16.26
C THR A 217 -1.33 14.05 15.28
N VAL A 218 -1.47 13.60 14.04
CA VAL A 218 -2.28 14.31 13.07
C VAL A 218 -3.75 14.23 13.50
N GLN A 219 -4.14 15.15 14.39
CA GLN A 219 -5.54 15.54 14.49
C GLN A 219 -5.90 16.07 13.11
N ALA A 220 -6.79 15.37 12.44
CA ALA A 220 -7.36 15.85 11.20
C ALA A 220 -7.77 17.32 11.41
N ILE A 221 -7.30 18.22 10.55
CA ILE A 221 -7.52 19.68 10.68
C ILE A 221 -9.01 20.00 10.88
N TRP A 222 -9.90 19.18 10.32
CA TRP A 222 -11.36 19.29 10.49
C TRP A 222 -11.92 18.85 11.83
N THR A 223 -11.13 18.14 12.68
CA THR A 223 -11.53 17.80 14.06
C THR A 223 -11.05 18.84 15.07
N ARG A 224 -10.23 19.81 14.65
CA ARG A 224 -9.80 20.93 15.49
C ARG A 224 -10.89 21.99 15.56
N ASN A 225 -11.16 22.51 16.76
CA ASN A 225 -11.94 23.71 16.91
C ASN A 225 -11.27 24.86 16.14
N LYS A 226 -12.07 25.70 15.48
CA LYS A 226 -11.57 26.88 14.73
C LYS A 226 -10.59 27.76 15.55
N SER A 227 -10.70 27.74 16.88
CA SER A 227 -9.81 28.47 17.80
C SER A 227 -8.41 27.86 17.96
N GLU A 228 -8.20 26.63 17.51
CA GLU A 228 -6.91 25.91 17.63
C GLU A 228 -6.08 25.95 16.33
N VAL A 229 -6.69 26.41 15.23
CA VAL A 229 -6.01 26.59 13.94
C VAL A 229 -5.40 27.98 13.92
N LYS A 230 -4.11 28.08 14.23
CA LYS A 230 -3.32 29.30 14.00
C LYS A 230 -2.87 29.34 12.54
N GLU A 231 -3.04 30.51 11.90
CA GLU A 231 -2.49 30.81 10.57
C GLU A 231 -0.96 30.70 10.56
#